data_8b01fde7df8a9afafbfe67beca53290f
#
_entry.id   8b01fde7df8a9afafbfe67beca53290f
#
_cell.length_a   1.000
_cell.length_b   1.000
_cell.length_c   1.000
_cell.angle_alpha   90.00
_cell.angle_beta   90.00
_cell.angle_gamma   90.00
#
_symmetry.space_group_name_H-M   'P 1'
#
loop_
_entity.id
_entity.type
_entity.pdbx_description
1 polymer ?
#
loop_
_entity_poly.entity_id
_entity_poly.type
_entity_poly.pdbx_seq_one_letter_code
_entity_poly.pdbx_strand_id
1 'polypeptide(L)'
;MIYQYRRKETITVTAGRKKKVIIGILVALCMTVTGCAGSVKKGTKYLEEKDYKNAEVEFQDAVDKKKNLGEAYRGLGLCYWEQKKYEKAEKALEKALKNGTEETATLYNILGICDLEL
;
A
#
# COMPACT_ATOMS: atom_id res chain seq x y z
N MET A 1 -28.10 6.08 6.83
CA MET A 1 -28.96 5.06 7.41
C MET A 1 -29.95 4.47 6.45
N ILE A 2 -30.88 5.24 6.00
CA ILE A 2 -31.94 4.82 5.11
C ILE A 2 -31.43 4.23 3.81
N TYR A 3 -30.38 4.76 3.28
CA TYR A 3 -29.75 4.29 2.03
C TYR A 3 -29.10 2.91 2.13
N GLN A 4 -28.72 2.45 3.30
CA GLN A 4 -28.03 1.18 3.45
C GLN A 4 -28.92 0.00 3.16
N TYR A 5 -30.12 0.03 3.67
CA TYR A 5 -31.03 -1.06 3.44
C TYR A 5 -31.63 -1.03 2.05
N ARG A 6 -31.67 0.10 1.39
CA ARG A 6 -32.02 0.17 -0.03
C ARG A 6 -31.09 -0.63 -0.92
N ARG A 7 -29.83 -0.62 -0.61
CA ARG A 7 -28.87 -1.45 -1.34
C ARG A 7 -29.14 -2.92 -1.17
N LYS A 8 -29.50 -3.33 0.01
CA LYS A 8 -29.90 -4.72 0.28
C LYS A 8 -31.13 -5.10 -0.52
N GLU A 9 -32.08 -4.25 -0.57
CA GLU A 9 -33.26 -4.46 -1.38
C GLU A 9 -32.95 -4.60 -2.86
N THR A 10 -32.09 -3.73 -3.37
CA THR A 10 -31.65 -3.80 -4.76
C THR A 10 -30.99 -5.12 -5.08
N ILE A 11 -30.11 -5.60 -4.20
CA ILE A 11 -29.44 -6.89 -4.35
C ILE A 11 -30.46 -8.05 -4.35
N THR A 12 -31.47 -7.98 -3.52
CA THR A 12 -32.50 -9.01 -3.42
C THR A 12 -33.37 -9.09 -4.67
N VAL A 13 -33.68 -7.95 -5.25
CA VAL A 13 -34.48 -7.85 -6.46
C VAL A 13 -33.75 -8.45 -7.68
N THR A 14 -32.47 -8.42 -7.72
CA THR A 14 -31.69 -8.97 -8.82
C THR A 14 -31.38 -10.45 -8.71
N ALA A 15 -32.26 -11.20 -8.07
CA ALA A 15 -32.17 -12.64 -7.93
C ALA A 15 -32.11 -13.39 -9.27
N GLY A 16 -31.60 -14.60 -9.27
CA GLY A 16 -31.51 -15.46 -10.44
C GLY A 16 -30.25 -15.32 -11.27
N ARG A 17 -30.36 -15.31 -12.59
CA ARG A 17 -29.23 -15.32 -13.52
C ARG A 17 -28.27 -14.13 -13.34
N LYS A 18 -28.79 -12.95 -13.05
CA LYS A 18 -28.00 -11.74 -12.80
C LYS A 18 -27.12 -11.88 -11.56
N LYS A 19 -27.58 -12.61 -10.57
CA LYS A 19 -26.85 -12.86 -9.33
C LYS A 19 -25.53 -13.60 -9.57
N LYS A 20 -25.54 -14.58 -10.45
CA LYS A 20 -24.33 -15.33 -10.80
C LYS A 20 -23.30 -14.47 -11.52
N VAL A 21 -23.76 -13.61 -12.42
CA VAL A 21 -22.88 -12.69 -13.15
C VAL A 21 -22.25 -11.66 -12.21
N ILE A 22 -23.03 -11.12 -11.28
CA ILE A 22 -22.54 -10.14 -10.30
C ILE A 22 -21.49 -10.77 -9.37
N ILE A 23 -21.73 -12.00 -8.92
CA ILE A 23 -20.76 -12.75 -8.11
C ILE A 23 -19.46 -12.98 -8.88
N GLY A 24 -19.55 -13.34 -10.15
CA GLY A 24 -18.40 -13.50 -10.99
C GLY A 24 -17.59 -12.21 -11.18
N ILE A 25 -18.24 -11.10 -11.38
CA ILE A 25 -17.61 -9.78 -11.51
C ILE A 25 -16.98 -9.35 -10.20
N LEU A 26 -17.66 -9.55 -9.07
CA LEU A 26 -17.13 -9.23 -7.74
C LEU A 26 -15.89 -10.08 -7.41
N VAL A 27 -15.91 -11.37 -7.72
CA VAL A 27 -14.75 -12.25 -7.51
C VAL A 27 -13.59 -11.83 -8.39
N ALA A 28 -13.83 -11.50 -9.65
CA ALA A 28 -12.80 -10.99 -10.55
C ALA A 28 -12.22 -9.65 -10.06
N LEU A 29 -13.08 -8.76 -9.57
CA LEU A 29 -12.65 -7.48 -9.00
C LEU A 29 -11.84 -7.67 -7.72
N CYS A 30 -12.24 -8.59 -6.86
CA CYS A 30 -11.48 -8.93 -5.65
C CYS A 30 -10.10 -9.49 -5.96
N MET A 31 -9.97 -10.29 -7.02
CA MET A 31 -8.66 -10.84 -7.41
C MET A 31 -7.68 -9.78 -7.90
N THR A 32 -8.18 -8.73 -8.55
CA THR A 32 -7.33 -7.62 -8.99
C THR A 32 -6.91 -6.70 -7.85
N VAL A 33 -7.73 -6.58 -6.82
CA VAL A 33 -7.42 -5.75 -5.63
C VAL A 33 -6.45 -6.47 -4.68
N THR A 34 -6.55 -7.79 -4.55
CA THR A 34 -5.66 -8.57 -3.68
C THR A 34 -4.21 -8.63 -4.18
N GLY A 35 -3.98 -8.49 -5.48
CA GLY A 35 -2.62 -8.51 -6.04
C GLY A 35 -1.74 -7.36 -5.59
N CYS A 36 -2.33 -6.23 -5.21
CA CYS A 36 -1.58 -5.00 -4.91
C CYS A 36 -1.36 -4.76 -3.42
N ALA A 37 -2.34 -5.13 -2.60
CA ALA A 37 -2.14 -5.23 -1.15
C ALA A 37 -1.10 -6.32 -0.83
N GLY A 38 -0.93 -7.28 -1.72
CA GLY A 38 0.06 -8.34 -1.62
C GLY A 38 1.51 -7.83 -1.63
N SER A 39 1.86 -6.92 -2.54
CA SER A 39 3.24 -6.44 -2.67
C SER A 39 3.68 -5.62 -1.46
N VAL A 40 2.85 -4.69 -0.98
CA VAL A 40 3.17 -3.93 0.24
C VAL A 40 3.29 -4.87 1.45
N LYS A 41 2.37 -5.82 1.60
CA LYS A 41 2.40 -6.78 2.69
C LYS A 41 3.64 -7.68 2.65
N LYS A 42 4.02 -8.15 1.46
CA LYS A 42 5.25 -8.92 1.27
C LYS A 42 6.49 -8.08 1.56
N GLY A 43 6.51 -6.85 1.08
CA GLY A 43 7.59 -5.91 1.35
C GLY A 43 7.78 -5.68 2.85
N THR A 44 6.69 -5.49 3.58
CA THR A 44 6.73 -5.34 5.05
C THR A 44 7.30 -6.58 5.72
N LYS A 45 6.89 -7.77 5.28
CA LYS A 45 7.42 -9.02 5.81
C LYS A 45 8.93 -9.14 5.59
N TYR A 46 9.42 -8.86 4.38
CA TYR A 46 10.85 -8.87 4.10
C TYR A 46 11.60 -7.81 4.91
N LEU A 47 10.99 -6.65 5.16
CA LEU A 47 11.57 -5.63 5.99
C LEU A 47 11.75 -6.11 7.45
N GLU A 48 10.75 -6.80 8.00
CA GLU A 48 10.81 -7.42 9.32
C GLU A 48 11.91 -8.50 9.39
N GLU A 49 12.07 -9.27 8.33
CA GLU A 49 13.12 -10.28 8.16
C GLU A 49 14.50 -9.68 7.88
N LYS A 50 14.60 -8.35 7.77
CA LYS A 50 15.81 -7.59 7.41
C LYS A 50 16.35 -7.93 6.01
N ASP A 51 15.52 -8.47 5.16
CA ASP A 51 15.82 -8.70 3.75
C ASP A 51 15.45 -7.46 2.93
N TYR A 52 16.28 -6.45 3.06
CA TYR A 52 16.02 -5.14 2.47
C TYR A 52 15.97 -5.14 0.95
N LYS A 53 16.70 -6.05 0.31
CA LYS A 53 16.70 -6.17 -1.16
C LYS A 53 15.36 -6.67 -1.69
N ASN A 54 14.84 -7.74 -1.12
CA ASN A 54 13.54 -8.26 -1.52
C ASN A 54 12.41 -7.33 -1.08
N ALA A 55 12.54 -6.69 0.07
CA ALA A 55 11.60 -5.67 0.49
C ALA A 55 11.53 -4.51 -0.51
N GLU A 56 12.67 -4.01 -0.97
CA GLU A 56 12.77 -2.94 -1.97
C GLU A 56 12.07 -3.33 -3.28
N VAL A 57 12.27 -4.54 -3.76
CA VAL A 57 11.62 -5.06 -4.98
C VAL A 57 10.09 -5.07 -4.84
N GLU A 58 9.58 -5.57 -3.73
CA GLU A 58 8.13 -5.65 -3.51
C GLU A 58 7.49 -4.26 -3.35
N PHE A 59 8.13 -3.35 -2.63
CA PHE A 59 7.64 -1.98 -2.52
C PHE A 59 7.72 -1.23 -3.85
N GLN A 60 8.77 -1.44 -4.63
CA GLN A 60 8.88 -0.85 -5.96
C GLN A 60 7.80 -1.39 -6.90
N ASP A 61 7.48 -2.66 -6.85
CA ASP A 61 6.37 -3.25 -7.60
C ASP A 61 5.02 -2.58 -7.25
N ALA A 62 4.81 -2.27 -5.98
CA ALA A 62 3.62 -1.53 -5.55
C ALA A 62 3.60 -0.10 -6.11
N VAL A 63 4.73 0.57 -6.15
CA VAL A 63 4.87 1.91 -6.76
C VAL A 63 4.57 1.87 -8.25
N ASP A 64 5.12 0.89 -8.96
CA ASP A 64 4.94 0.74 -10.41
C ASP A 64 3.48 0.47 -10.78
N LYS A 65 2.79 -0.27 -9.95
CA LYS A 65 1.34 -0.52 -10.07
C LYS A 65 0.48 0.65 -9.60
N LYS A 66 1.08 1.72 -9.10
CA LYS A 66 0.41 2.92 -8.59
C LYS A 66 -0.65 2.63 -7.53
N LYS A 67 -0.36 1.70 -6.64
CA LYS A 67 -1.28 1.29 -5.57
C LYS A 67 -0.62 1.45 -4.20
N ASN A 68 -1.42 1.95 -3.24
CA ASN A 68 -0.93 2.23 -1.90
C ASN A 68 0.41 2.99 -1.90
N LEU A 69 0.50 4.01 -2.74
CA LEU A 69 1.73 4.76 -2.99
C LEU A 69 2.35 5.29 -1.71
N GLY A 70 1.54 5.82 -0.81
CA GLY A 70 2.03 6.30 0.48
C GLY A 70 2.77 5.23 1.26
N GLU A 71 2.15 4.08 1.46
CA GLU A 71 2.75 2.95 2.20
C GLU A 71 3.94 2.33 1.45
N ALA A 72 3.85 2.25 0.13
CA ALA A 72 4.95 1.75 -0.70
C ALA A 72 6.20 2.64 -0.59
N TYR A 73 6.03 3.95 -0.70
CA TYR A 73 7.14 4.88 -0.53
C TYR A 73 7.66 4.92 0.90
N ARG A 74 6.80 4.79 1.90
CA ARG A 74 7.22 4.66 3.29
C ARG A 74 8.10 3.41 3.47
N GLY A 75 7.67 2.28 2.94
CA GLY A 75 8.45 1.04 2.96
C GLY A 75 9.80 1.17 2.28
N LEU A 76 9.85 1.79 1.09
CA LEU A 76 11.12 2.09 0.40
C LEU A 76 12.03 2.99 1.23
N GLY A 77 11.47 4.02 1.85
CA GLY A 77 12.22 4.92 2.72
C GLY A 77 12.86 4.19 3.89
N LEU A 78 12.12 3.31 4.54
CA LEU A 78 12.65 2.48 5.63
C LEU A 78 13.74 1.53 5.14
N CYS A 79 13.55 0.88 3.98
CA CYS A 79 14.57 0.02 3.38
C CYS A 79 15.87 0.77 3.11
N TYR A 80 15.77 1.97 2.55
CA TYR A 80 16.93 2.79 2.25
C TYR A 80 17.61 3.30 3.52
N TRP A 81 16.84 3.68 4.53
CA TRP A 81 17.36 4.13 5.81
C TRP A 81 18.16 3.04 6.51
N GLU A 82 17.63 1.83 6.58
CA GLU A 82 18.32 0.67 7.15
C GLU A 82 19.62 0.31 6.41
N GLN A 83 19.64 0.58 5.11
CA GLN A 83 20.83 0.41 4.27
C GLN A 83 21.78 1.61 4.31
N LYS A 84 21.51 2.62 5.14
CA LYS A 84 22.27 3.88 5.26
C LYS A 84 22.32 4.68 3.95
N LYS A 85 21.34 4.51 3.09
CA LYS A 85 21.17 5.28 1.85
C LYS A 85 20.27 6.50 2.12
N TYR A 86 20.80 7.43 2.90
CA TYR A 86 20.02 8.52 3.49
C TYR A 86 19.33 9.44 2.48
N GLU A 87 20.02 9.83 1.40
CA GLU A 87 19.38 10.63 0.34
C GLU A 87 18.17 9.95 -0.31
N LYS A 88 18.29 8.64 -0.55
CA LYS A 88 17.18 7.89 -1.12
C LYS A 88 16.05 7.72 -0.12
N ALA A 89 16.40 7.53 1.14
CA ALA A 89 15.42 7.43 2.23
C ALA A 89 14.61 8.73 2.36
N GLU A 90 15.28 9.86 2.40
CA GLU A 90 14.66 11.17 2.46
C GLU A 90 13.66 11.38 1.32
N LYS A 91 14.11 11.22 0.08
CA LYS A 91 13.25 11.37 -1.10
C LYS A 91 12.06 10.43 -1.11
N ALA A 92 12.24 9.19 -0.67
CA ALA A 92 11.15 8.22 -0.59
C ALA A 92 10.13 8.60 0.50
N LEU A 93 10.59 9.02 1.66
CA LEU A 93 9.73 9.43 2.77
C LEU A 93 8.95 10.72 2.46
N GLU A 94 9.57 11.68 1.77
CA GLU A 94 8.86 12.87 1.27
C GLU A 94 7.74 12.48 0.29
N LYS A 95 8.01 11.55 -0.62
CA LYS A 95 6.99 11.04 -1.54
C LYS A 95 5.88 10.31 -0.80
N ALA A 96 6.20 9.59 0.27
CA ALA A 96 5.22 8.96 1.13
C ALA A 96 4.25 10.00 1.71
N LEU A 97 4.77 11.06 2.29
CA LEU A 97 3.96 12.16 2.83
C LEU A 97 3.07 12.80 1.75
N LYS A 98 3.61 13.08 0.58
CA LYS A 98 2.84 13.64 -0.56
C LYS A 98 1.72 12.71 -1.03
N ASN A 99 1.85 11.41 -0.83
CA ASN A 99 0.85 10.40 -1.22
C ASN A 99 -0.07 9.97 -0.08
N GLY A 100 -0.16 10.77 0.98
CA GLY A 100 -1.14 10.59 2.03
C GLY A 100 -0.81 9.53 3.07
N THR A 101 0.46 9.22 3.24
CA THR A 101 0.90 8.42 4.39
C THR A 101 0.62 9.17 5.68
N GLU A 102 0.20 8.45 6.69
CA GLU A 102 -0.02 9.02 8.01
C GLU A 102 1.27 9.65 8.54
N GLU A 103 1.15 10.91 8.93
CA GLU A 103 2.24 11.65 9.54
C GLU A 103 2.50 11.13 10.95
N THR A 104 3.56 10.38 11.11
CA THR A 104 3.95 9.85 12.42
C THR A 104 5.23 10.51 12.91
N ALA A 105 5.37 10.62 14.23
CA ALA A 105 6.60 11.11 14.84
C ALA A 105 7.83 10.30 14.39
N THR A 106 7.66 9.00 14.15
CA THR A 106 8.71 8.12 13.64
C THR A 106 9.19 8.56 12.25
N LEU A 107 8.26 8.93 11.36
CA LEU A 107 8.59 9.38 10.02
C LEU A 107 9.43 10.66 10.05
N TYR A 108 9.02 11.64 10.85
CA TYR A 108 9.76 12.88 11.01
C TYR A 108 11.10 12.69 11.70
N ASN A 109 11.19 11.78 12.66
CA ASN A 109 12.47 11.45 13.30
C ASN A 109 13.46 10.85 12.28
N ILE A 110 13.01 9.96 11.41
CA ILE A 110 13.85 9.37 10.36
C ILE A 110 14.29 10.44 9.38
N LEU A 111 13.40 11.32 8.93
CA LEU A 111 13.75 12.43 8.06
C LEU A 111 14.79 13.34 8.69
N GLY A 112 14.60 13.72 9.95
CA GLY A 112 15.57 14.54 10.68
C GLY A 112 16.94 13.88 10.83
N ILE A 113 17.00 12.57 11.00
CA ILE A 113 18.27 11.83 11.03
C ILE A 113 18.90 11.80 9.65
N CYS A 114 18.14 11.61 8.59
CA CYS A 114 18.64 11.67 7.22
C CYS A 114 19.28 13.02 6.92
N ASP A 115 18.64 14.10 7.31
CA ASP A 115 19.16 15.47 7.14
C ASP A 115 20.52 15.67 7.87
N LEU A 116 20.65 15.10 9.07
CA LEU A 116 21.88 15.22 9.86
C LEU A 116 23.04 14.39 9.28
N GLU A 117 22.74 13.27 8.64
CA GLU A 117 23.74 12.37 8.07
C GLU A 117 24.16 12.79 6.65
N LEU A 118 23.44 13.70 6.04
CA LEU A 118 23.78 14.28 4.74
C LEU A 118 24.66 15.51 4.92
#